data_0db60567ba825605a5f214b99a37620e
#
_entry.id   0db60567ba825605a5f214b99a37620e
#
_cell.length_a   1.000
_cell.length_b   1.000
_cell.length_c   1.000
_cell.angle_alpha   90.00
_cell.angle_beta   90.00
_cell.angle_gamma   90.00
#
_symmetry.space_group_name_H-M   'P 1'
#
loop_
_entity.id
_entity.type
_entity.pdbx_description
1 polymer ?
#
loop_
_entity_poly.entity_id
_entity_poly.type
_entity_poly.pdbx_seq_one_letter_code
_entity_poly.pdbx_strand_id
1 'polypeptide(L)'
;MIDHLEVLNYRSLKKTILKPGPITCLIGANGSGKTNILEVLELLRAAASERLAEFVNQRQGFHSLRWFATPEAEIEVKVRLRVGAKTDALAMRYELKLAASGASYVVGEEFLKPFHRRPGKPTEYIKNIGGEGNLYNEERHGPDKVPSKGDPGPGPRETFLGHFRAPRYYGLASRTQETIRSWSVLSFARVDTRPGSKVRSPRTLGESGQLEQDGSNLTDALGFLQERHPAVFREIQRVTRAAFRELENLSVRPVVGSNQWVIRAKVAGAPEEVPIWNLSDGVIRFLCLAVSLLSPETAPVLILDEPEVGMHPAIAPNVVELFRSAVEGGTRQLFIATHSADIVDNLTSRDVAVVEKAWKSGETRIRPLSTDKDLRQWVESYRLGELWREGHLGGRP
;
A
#
# COMPACT_ATOMS: atom_id res chain seq x y z
N MET A 1 -8.78 -5.98 4.86
CA MET A 1 -9.19 -5.40 3.56
C MET A 1 -9.99 -4.13 3.84
N ILE A 2 -9.83 -3.11 3.01
CA ILE A 2 -10.49 -1.81 3.11
C ILE A 2 -11.76 -1.85 2.25
N ASP A 3 -12.92 -1.54 2.84
CA ASP A 3 -14.21 -1.50 2.13
C ASP A 3 -14.63 -0.05 1.78
N HIS A 4 -14.10 0.93 2.52
CA HIS A 4 -14.45 2.34 2.35
C HIS A 4 -13.35 3.22 2.92
N LEU A 5 -12.99 4.26 2.16
CA LEU A 5 -12.06 5.30 2.57
C LEU A 5 -12.72 6.66 2.28
N GLU A 6 -12.83 7.49 3.30
CA GLU A 6 -13.28 8.88 3.18
C GLU A 6 -12.18 9.79 3.71
N VAL A 7 -11.85 10.82 2.95
CA VAL A 7 -10.79 11.77 3.25
C VAL A 7 -11.30 13.18 3.07
N LEU A 8 -11.07 14.03 4.07
CA LEU A 8 -11.40 15.45 4.02
C LEU A 8 -10.12 16.28 4.25
N ASN A 9 -9.97 17.30 3.41
CA ASN A 9 -8.97 18.37 3.56
C ASN A 9 -7.50 17.90 3.58
N TYR A 10 -7.20 16.81 2.88
CA TYR A 10 -5.82 16.32 2.75
C TYR A 10 -5.25 16.71 1.37
N ARG A 11 -4.26 17.58 1.31
CA ARG A 11 -3.64 18.07 0.07
C ARG A 11 -4.70 18.52 -0.97
N SER A 12 -4.82 17.81 -2.10
CA SER A 12 -5.85 18.08 -3.11
C SER A 12 -7.18 17.36 -2.86
N LEU A 13 -7.25 16.51 -1.82
CA LEU A 13 -8.43 15.74 -1.46
C LEU A 13 -9.32 16.58 -0.52
N LYS A 14 -10.17 17.45 -1.09
CA LYS A 14 -11.08 18.28 -0.31
C LYS A 14 -12.15 17.43 0.37
N LYS A 15 -12.86 16.62 -0.40
CA LYS A 15 -13.80 15.60 0.07
C LYS A 15 -13.77 14.44 -0.92
N THR A 16 -13.11 13.38 -0.54
CA THR A 16 -12.87 12.24 -1.43
C THR A 16 -13.38 10.98 -0.79
N ILE A 17 -14.17 10.21 -1.52
CA ILE A 17 -14.69 8.92 -1.11
C ILE A 17 -14.25 7.87 -2.10
N LEU A 18 -13.63 6.79 -1.60
CA LEU A 18 -13.20 5.64 -2.38
C LEU A 18 -13.82 4.36 -1.80
N LYS A 19 -14.41 3.54 -2.65
CA LYS A 19 -14.88 2.18 -2.34
C LYS A 19 -14.01 1.20 -3.12
N PRO A 20 -12.89 0.76 -2.54
CA PRO A 20 -11.92 -0.04 -3.25
C PRO A 20 -12.40 -1.48 -3.46
N GLY A 21 -12.04 -2.04 -4.62
CA GLY A 21 -12.15 -3.46 -4.93
C GLY A 21 -10.92 -4.26 -4.49
N PRO A 22 -10.83 -5.54 -4.87
CA PRO A 22 -9.61 -6.33 -4.68
C PRO A 22 -8.39 -5.71 -5.38
N ILE A 23 -8.59 -5.19 -6.59
CA ILE A 23 -7.65 -4.33 -7.30
C ILE A 23 -8.30 -2.95 -7.44
N THR A 24 -7.57 -1.90 -7.09
CA THR A 24 -7.97 -0.50 -7.29
C THR A 24 -6.82 0.23 -7.97
N CYS A 25 -6.93 0.39 -9.28
CA CYS A 25 -5.94 1.08 -10.10
C CYS A 25 -6.37 2.52 -10.35
N LEU A 26 -5.60 3.47 -9.84
CA LEU A 26 -5.80 4.90 -9.97
C LEU A 26 -5.07 5.39 -11.23
N ILE A 27 -5.81 5.94 -12.19
CA ILE A 27 -5.28 6.53 -13.41
C ILE A 27 -5.62 8.01 -13.49
N GLY A 28 -4.84 8.79 -14.23
CA GLY A 28 -5.08 10.23 -14.38
C GLY A 28 -3.80 10.98 -14.69
N ALA A 29 -3.92 12.25 -15.05
CA ALA A 29 -2.78 13.12 -15.35
C ALA A 29 -1.83 13.29 -14.16
N ASN A 30 -0.61 13.78 -14.45
CA ASN A 30 0.32 14.19 -13.40
C ASN A 30 -0.31 15.28 -12.53
N GLY A 31 -0.13 15.18 -11.21
CA GLY A 31 -0.72 16.15 -10.28
C GLY A 31 -2.24 16.03 -10.06
N SER A 32 -2.92 15.02 -10.61
CA SER A 32 -4.36 14.80 -10.39
C SER A 32 -4.70 14.39 -8.95
N GLY A 33 -3.73 13.87 -8.17
CA GLY A 33 -3.91 13.48 -6.78
C GLY A 33 -3.87 11.97 -6.52
N LYS A 34 -3.46 11.13 -7.49
CA LYS A 34 -3.28 9.68 -7.30
C LYS A 34 -2.39 9.35 -6.10
N THR A 35 -1.20 9.91 -6.08
CA THR A 35 -0.24 9.73 -4.99
C THR A 35 -0.77 10.25 -3.66
N ASN A 36 -1.60 11.32 -3.64
CA ASN A 36 -2.22 11.82 -2.42
C ASN A 36 -3.19 10.79 -1.81
N ILE A 37 -3.89 10.01 -2.64
CA ILE A 37 -4.76 8.93 -2.17
C ILE A 37 -3.95 7.80 -1.54
N LEU A 38 -2.85 7.38 -2.20
CA LEU A 38 -1.94 6.37 -1.66
C LEU A 38 -1.28 6.85 -0.36
N GLU A 39 -0.89 8.11 -0.30
CA GLU A 39 -0.26 8.72 0.86
C GLU A 39 -1.18 8.76 2.10
N VAL A 40 -2.51 8.83 1.93
CA VAL A 40 -3.46 8.69 3.05
C VAL A 40 -3.39 7.29 3.68
N LEU A 41 -3.16 6.25 2.89
CA LEU A 41 -2.96 4.91 3.43
C LEU A 41 -1.64 4.81 4.21
N GLU A 42 -0.59 5.48 3.75
CA GLU A 42 0.68 5.62 4.49
C GLU A 42 0.47 6.39 5.81
N LEU A 43 -0.33 7.46 5.80
CA LEU A 43 -0.68 8.22 7.00
C LEU A 43 -1.38 7.34 8.04
N LEU A 44 -2.35 6.53 7.63
CA LEU A 44 -3.02 5.58 8.52
C LEU A 44 -2.05 4.55 9.09
N ARG A 45 -1.12 4.05 8.27
CA ARG A 45 -0.08 3.13 8.72
C ARG A 45 0.88 3.79 9.72
N ALA A 46 1.27 5.02 9.48
CA ALA A 46 2.10 5.81 10.41
C ALA A 46 1.38 6.05 11.74
N ALA A 47 0.09 6.40 11.68
CA ALA A 47 -0.75 6.55 12.86
C ALA A 47 -0.82 5.26 13.69
N ALA A 48 -1.01 4.10 13.05
CA ALA A 48 -1.03 2.80 13.74
C ALA A 48 0.35 2.34 14.25
N SER A 49 1.44 3.04 13.90
CA SER A 49 2.83 2.62 14.20
C SER A 49 3.57 3.57 15.14
N GLU A 50 2.90 4.51 15.79
CA GLU A 50 3.53 5.56 16.62
C GLU A 50 4.58 6.39 15.84
N ARG A 51 4.31 6.61 14.54
CA ARG A 51 5.22 7.31 13.59
C ARG A 51 4.54 8.46 12.87
N LEU A 52 3.41 8.94 13.41
CA LEU A 52 2.63 10.00 12.77
C LEU A 52 3.41 11.31 12.72
N ALA A 53 4.13 11.64 13.80
CA ALA A 53 4.98 12.83 13.84
C ALA A 53 6.13 12.75 12.82
N GLU A 54 6.76 11.58 12.65
CA GLU A 54 7.78 11.35 11.63
C GLU A 54 7.21 11.52 10.22
N PHE A 55 6.05 10.92 9.95
CA PHE A 55 5.36 11.04 8.66
C PHE A 55 5.09 12.48 8.27
N VAL A 56 4.59 13.30 9.22
CA VAL A 56 4.32 14.73 9.00
C VAL A 56 5.60 15.52 8.75
N ASN A 57 6.65 15.26 9.54
CA ASN A 57 7.93 15.97 9.41
C ASN A 57 8.61 15.66 8.06
N GLN A 58 8.62 14.42 7.61
CA GLN A 58 9.16 14.02 6.29
C GLN A 58 8.47 14.73 5.13
N ARG A 59 7.25 15.25 5.35
CA ARG A 59 6.43 15.94 4.34
C ARG A 59 6.38 17.45 4.55
N GLN A 60 7.43 18.02 5.16
CA GLN A 60 7.59 19.47 5.40
C GLN A 60 6.55 20.06 6.36
N GLY A 61 6.01 19.24 7.27
CA GLY A 61 5.09 19.66 8.30
C GLY A 61 3.61 19.62 7.93
N PHE A 62 2.77 19.88 8.91
CA PHE A 62 1.32 19.73 8.81
C PHE A 62 0.68 20.67 7.77
N HIS A 63 1.22 21.87 7.60
CA HIS A 63 0.73 22.83 6.62
C HIS A 63 0.73 22.31 5.19
N SER A 64 1.76 21.53 4.80
CA SER A 64 1.87 20.95 3.46
C SER A 64 0.88 19.81 3.20
N LEU A 65 0.31 19.25 4.25
CA LEU A 65 -0.66 18.15 4.17
C LEU A 65 -2.11 18.62 4.10
N ARG A 66 -2.41 19.86 4.48
CA ARG A 66 -3.77 20.39 4.50
C ARG A 66 -4.25 20.81 3.10
N TRP A 67 -5.55 20.88 2.96
CA TRP A 67 -6.17 21.50 1.80
C TRP A 67 -5.80 22.99 1.74
N PHE A 68 -5.22 23.41 0.63
CA PHE A 68 -4.61 24.75 0.48
C PHE A 68 -5.61 25.91 0.57
N ALA A 69 -6.87 25.70 0.15
CA ALA A 69 -7.88 26.76 0.11
C ALA A 69 -8.53 27.03 1.49
N THR A 70 -8.28 26.22 2.49
CA THR A 70 -8.84 26.40 3.84
C THR A 70 -7.75 26.09 4.88
N PRO A 71 -6.87 27.06 5.18
CA PRO A 71 -5.72 26.84 6.05
C PRO A 71 -6.04 26.38 7.48
N GLU A 72 -7.25 26.60 7.96
CA GLU A 72 -7.73 26.19 9.29
C GLU A 72 -8.44 24.84 9.27
N ALA A 73 -8.64 24.25 8.07
CA ALA A 73 -9.35 23.00 7.96
C ALA A 73 -8.59 21.85 8.63
N GLU A 74 -9.32 21.07 9.41
CA GLU A 74 -8.84 19.82 9.98
C GLU A 74 -8.76 18.75 8.90
N ILE A 75 -7.73 17.91 8.96
CA ILE A 75 -7.65 16.71 8.13
C ILE A 75 -8.49 15.65 8.83
N GLU A 76 -9.44 15.06 8.11
CA GLU A 76 -10.21 13.94 8.61
C GLU A 76 -10.06 12.73 7.67
N VAL A 77 -9.78 11.58 8.26
CA VAL A 77 -9.70 10.30 7.54
C VAL A 77 -10.58 9.28 8.23
N LYS A 78 -11.50 8.69 7.47
CA LYS A 78 -12.34 7.58 7.93
C LYS A 78 -12.09 6.38 7.05
N VAL A 79 -11.73 5.27 7.67
CA VAL A 79 -11.53 4.01 6.97
C VAL A 79 -12.40 2.92 7.58
N ARG A 80 -13.10 2.17 6.72
CA ARG A 80 -13.77 0.93 7.10
C ARG A 80 -12.94 -0.23 6.58
N LEU A 81 -12.57 -1.11 7.49
CA LEU A 81 -11.74 -2.25 7.18
C LEU A 81 -12.22 -3.51 7.89
N ARG A 82 -11.90 -4.67 7.30
CA ARG A 82 -12.14 -5.97 7.93
C ARG A 82 -10.91 -6.38 8.70
N VAL A 83 -11.12 -6.74 9.97
CA VAL A 83 -10.08 -7.12 10.94
C VAL A 83 -10.34 -8.55 11.40
N GLY A 84 -9.31 -9.38 11.41
CA GLY A 84 -9.38 -10.79 11.78
C GLY A 84 -9.30 -11.75 10.60
N ALA A 85 -9.35 -13.07 10.90
CA ALA A 85 -9.33 -14.11 9.89
C ALA A 85 -10.62 -14.08 9.03
N LYS A 86 -10.54 -14.66 7.82
CA LYS A 86 -11.62 -14.62 6.81
C LYS A 86 -12.98 -15.09 7.36
N THR A 87 -12.99 -16.07 8.27
CA THR A 87 -14.19 -16.63 8.90
C THR A 87 -14.76 -15.78 10.02
N ASP A 88 -13.93 -14.98 10.71
CA ASP A 88 -14.28 -14.16 11.88
C ASP A 88 -14.03 -12.68 11.66
N ALA A 89 -13.85 -12.25 10.42
CA ALA A 89 -13.53 -10.87 10.11
C ALA A 89 -14.65 -9.92 10.55
N LEU A 90 -14.29 -8.97 11.39
CA LEU A 90 -15.17 -7.91 11.85
C LEU A 90 -14.94 -6.64 11.04
N ALA A 91 -16.03 -6.02 10.58
CA ALA A 91 -15.97 -4.71 9.97
C ALA A 91 -15.81 -3.65 11.06
N MET A 92 -14.66 -2.98 11.05
CA MET A 92 -14.33 -1.88 11.95
C MET A 92 -14.28 -0.57 11.17
N ARG A 93 -14.64 0.53 11.84
CA ARG A 93 -14.47 1.89 11.35
C ARG A 93 -13.47 2.61 12.23
N TYR A 94 -12.37 3.03 11.64
CA TYR A 94 -11.37 3.88 12.27
C TYR A 94 -11.51 5.30 11.71
N GLU A 95 -11.56 6.27 12.60
CA GLU A 95 -11.72 7.70 12.32
C GLU A 95 -10.58 8.44 12.99
N LEU A 96 -9.88 9.27 12.22
CA LEU A 96 -8.77 10.09 12.68
C LEU A 96 -8.96 11.53 12.21
N LYS A 97 -8.90 12.47 13.14
CA LYS A 97 -8.94 13.90 12.87
C LYS A 97 -7.67 14.56 13.40
N LEU A 98 -7.00 15.30 12.53
CA LEU A 98 -5.81 16.07 12.84
C LEU A 98 -6.13 17.56 12.75
N ALA A 99 -5.89 18.28 13.83
CA ALA A 99 -6.13 19.71 13.92
C ALA A 99 -4.82 20.50 13.99
N ALA A 100 -4.81 21.71 13.47
CA ALA A 100 -3.64 22.61 13.59
C ALA A 100 -3.45 23.04 15.04
N SER A 101 -2.19 23.10 15.49
CA SER A 101 -1.79 23.61 16.80
C SER A 101 -0.50 24.42 16.67
N GLY A 102 -0.63 25.74 16.57
CA GLY A 102 0.50 26.63 16.26
C GLY A 102 1.14 26.26 14.93
N ALA A 103 2.45 26.07 14.93
CA ALA A 103 3.23 25.64 13.76
C ALA A 103 3.18 24.12 13.51
N SER A 104 2.44 23.34 14.33
CA SER A 104 2.37 21.89 14.29
C SER A 104 0.91 21.41 14.21
N TYR A 105 0.65 20.20 14.71
CA TYR A 105 -0.68 19.61 14.79
C TYR A 105 -0.87 18.84 16.09
N VAL A 106 -2.12 18.52 16.35
CA VAL A 106 -2.54 17.59 17.41
C VAL A 106 -3.53 16.58 16.84
N VAL A 107 -3.62 15.42 17.47
CA VAL A 107 -4.73 14.48 17.26
C VAL A 107 -5.94 15.06 17.96
N GLY A 108 -6.86 15.65 17.20
CA GLY A 108 -8.06 16.27 17.73
C GLY A 108 -9.10 15.24 18.16
N GLU A 109 -9.36 14.26 17.28
CA GLU A 109 -10.30 13.18 17.57
C GLU A 109 -9.77 11.87 16.98
N GLU A 110 -9.99 10.78 17.70
CA GLU A 110 -9.71 9.44 17.23
C GLU A 110 -10.73 8.46 17.75
N PHE A 111 -11.31 7.67 16.86
CA PHE A 111 -12.30 6.66 17.22
C PHE A 111 -12.03 5.34 16.51
N LEU A 112 -12.22 4.23 17.23
CA LEU A 112 -12.34 2.90 16.66
C LEU A 112 -13.67 2.30 17.08
N LYS A 113 -14.55 2.04 16.11
CA LYS A 113 -15.93 1.59 16.31
C LYS A 113 -16.21 0.34 15.49
N PRO A 114 -17.03 -0.61 15.97
CA PRO A 114 -17.55 -1.67 15.12
C PRO A 114 -18.51 -1.03 14.09
N PHE A 115 -18.44 -1.49 12.84
CA PHE A 115 -19.34 -0.97 11.79
C PHE A 115 -20.80 -1.40 12.05
N HIS A 116 -21.01 -2.61 12.56
CA HIS A 116 -22.32 -3.08 13.01
C HIS A 116 -22.34 -3.21 14.52
N ARG A 117 -23.31 -2.57 15.15
CA ARG A 117 -23.51 -2.73 16.60
C ARG A 117 -23.90 -4.15 16.92
N ARG A 118 -23.32 -4.73 17.96
CA ARG A 118 -23.64 -6.05 18.48
C ARG A 118 -24.14 -5.91 19.93
N PRO A 119 -25.28 -6.51 20.29
CA PRO A 119 -25.72 -6.51 21.68
C PRO A 119 -24.65 -7.04 22.63
N GLY A 120 -24.45 -6.38 23.76
CA GLY A 120 -23.47 -6.79 24.78
C GLY A 120 -21.98 -6.53 24.40
N LYS A 121 -21.70 -5.86 23.27
CA LYS A 121 -20.36 -5.44 22.85
C LYS A 121 -20.20 -3.93 22.92
N PRO A 122 -18.98 -3.40 23.12
CA PRO A 122 -18.73 -1.97 23.19
C PRO A 122 -19.14 -1.27 21.89
N THR A 123 -19.60 -0.03 22.03
CA THR A 123 -19.87 0.86 20.90
C THR A 123 -18.61 1.51 20.35
N GLU A 124 -17.58 1.63 21.19
CA GLU A 124 -16.28 2.22 20.87
C GLU A 124 -15.18 1.43 21.56
N TYR A 125 -14.12 1.09 20.81
CA TYR A 125 -12.89 0.43 21.32
C TYR A 125 -11.80 1.45 21.60
N ILE A 126 -11.78 2.55 20.85
CA ILE A 126 -10.95 3.74 21.08
C ILE A 126 -11.86 4.95 21.06
N LYS A 127 -11.69 5.83 22.03
CA LYS A 127 -12.22 7.18 22.06
C LYS A 127 -11.13 8.09 22.58
N ASN A 128 -10.66 9.01 21.73
CA ASN A 128 -9.70 10.04 22.08
C ASN A 128 -10.24 11.38 21.59
N ILE A 129 -10.28 12.37 22.47
CA ILE A 129 -10.67 13.75 22.18
C ILE A 129 -9.63 14.66 22.82
N GLY A 130 -8.82 15.33 21.99
CA GLY A 130 -7.80 16.25 22.46
C GLY A 130 -6.67 15.63 23.32
N GLY A 131 -6.40 14.33 23.17
CA GLY A 131 -5.36 13.62 23.92
C GLY A 131 -5.86 12.91 25.18
N GLU A 132 -7.15 13.05 25.50
CA GLU A 132 -7.80 12.36 26.63
C GLU A 132 -8.90 11.42 26.12
N GLY A 133 -9.03 10.27 26.75
CA GLY A 133 -10.09 9.33 26.35
C GLY A 133 -10.00 7.98 27.01
N ASN A 134 -10.50 6.98 26.29
CA ASN A 134 -10.63 5.62 26.79
C ASN A 134 -10.21 4.60 25.76
N LEU A 135 -9.62 3.49 26.26
CA LEU A 135 -9.40 2.24 25.53
C LEU A 135 -10.29 1.16 26.14
N TYR A 136 -11.06 0.45 25.32
CA TYR A 136 -11.92 -0.61 25.83
C TYR A 136 -11.08 -1.85 26.16
N ASN A 137 -11.04 -2.20 27.45
CA ASN A 137 -10.36 -3.38 27.97
C ASN A 137 -11.31 -4.59 27.88
N GLU A 138 -10.97 -5.56 27.06
CA GLU A 138 -11.81 -6.73 26.79
C GLU A 138 -11.81 -7.74 27.96
N GLU A 139 -10.75 -7.77 28.77
CA GLU A 139 -10.68 -8.63 29.96
C GLU A 139 -11.58 -8.13 31.09
N ARG A 140 -11.57 -6.81 31.33
CA ARG A 140 -12.40 -6.17 32.37
C ARG A 140 -13.80 -5.81 31.91
N HIS A 141 -14.09 -5.97 30.63
CA HIS A 141 -15.34 -5.55 29.99
C HIS A 141 -15.70 -4.08 30.25
N GLY A 142 -14.69 -3.18 30.26
CA GLY A 142 -14.89 -1.76 30.54
C GLY A 142 -13.80 -0.86 29.97
N PRO A 143 -14.01 0.48 30.02
CA PRO A 143 -13.03 1.42 29.53
C PRO A 143 -11.90 1.66 30.54
N ASP A 144 -10.67 1.64 30.04
CA ASP A 144 -9.49 2.14 30.74
C ASP A 144 -9.24 3.59 30.31
N LYS A 145 -9.12 4.52 31.26
CA LYS A 145 -8.77 5.92 30.98
C LYS A 145 -7.33 6.08 30.51
N VAL A 146 -7.13 6.92 29.50
CA VAL A 146 -5.81 7.35 29.00
C VAL A 146 -5.82 8.87 28.86
N PRO A 147 -4.85 9.61 29.42
CA PRO A 147 -3.76 9.12 30.28
C PRO A 147 -4.21 8.65 31.66
N SER A 148 -3.40 7.82 32.30
CA SER A 148 -3.62 7.33 33.66
C SER A 148 -2.31 7.30 34.45
N LYS A 149 -2.38 6.97 35.78
CA LYS A 149 -1.18 6.86 36.65
C LYS A 149 -0.15 5.85 36.13
N GLY A 150 -0.58 4.82 35.39
CA GLY A 150 0.29 3.76 34.86
C GLY A 150 0.58 3.89 33.37
N ASP A 151 -0.12 4.78 32.67
CA ASP A 151 0.06 5.02 31.25
C ASP A 151 -0.17 6.50 30.95
N PRO A 152 0.89 7.27 30.67
CA PRO A 152 0.75 8.70 30.31
C PRO A 152 0.09 8.91 28.95
N GLY A 153 -0.22 7.85 28.22
CA GLY A 153 -0.72 7.91 26.85
C GLY A 153 0.33 8.34 25.83
N PRO A 154 -0.04 8.37 24.55
CA PRO A 154 0.79 8.98 23.53
C PRO A 154 0.85 10.51 23.73
N GLY A 155 1.91 11.13 23.26
CA GLY A 155 1.94 12.59 23.18
C GLY A 155 0.83 13.13 22.24
N PRO A 156 0.54 14.43 22.29
CA PRO A 156 -0.60 15.02 21.58
C PRO A 156 -0.55 14.88 20.05
N ARG A 157 0.58 14.45 19.50
CA ARG A 157 0.82 14.23 18.07
C ARG A 157 0.78 12.78 17.63
N GLU A 158 0.53 11.85 18.54
CA GLU A 158 0.43 10.42 18.26
C GLU A 158 -0.96 9.89 18.63
N THR A 159 -1.36 8.79 18.03
CA THR A 159 -2.68 8.17 18.20
C THR A 159 -2.68 7.16 19.32
N PHE A 160 -3.85 6.94 19.92
CA PHE A 160 -4.06 5.84 20.86
C PHE A 160 -3.89 4.50 20.15
N LEU A 161 -4.31 4.39 18.87
CA LEU A 161 -4.14 3.18 18.07
C LEU A 161 -2.66 2.80 17.91
N GLY A 162 -1.75 3.77 17.78
CA GLY A 162 -0.30 3.54 17.69
C GLY A 162 0.35 3.10 19.01
N HIS A 163 -0.23 3.47 20.13
CA HIS A 163 0.41 3.44 21.45
C HIS A 163 0.27 2.13 22.24
N PHE A 164 -0.51 1.17 21.79
CA PHE A 164 -0.76 -0.04 22.58
C PHE A 164 0.50 -0.77 23.06
N ARG A 165 0.62 -0.94 24.39
CA ARG A 165 1.74 -1.68 25.04
C ARG A 165 1.32 -3.03 25.60
N ALA A 166 0.02 -3.31 25.73
CA ALA A 166 -0.52 -4.54 26.29
C ALA A 166 -1.61 -5.13 25.39
N PRO A 167 -1.25 -5.72 24.22
CA PRO A 167 -2.21 -6.20 23.22
C PRO A 167 -3.27 -7.15 23.75
N ARG A 168 -2.95 -7.97 24.77
CA ARG A 168 -3.87 -8.95 25.36
C ARG A 168 -5.14 -8.35 25.96
N TYR A 169 -5.08 -7.10 26.42
CA TYR A 169 -6.22 -6.44 27.05
C TYR A 169 -7.13 -5.72 26.05
N TYR A 170 -6.61 -5.39 24.86
CA TYR A 170 -7.25 -4.57 23.85
C TYR A 170 -7.38 -5.32 22.52
N GLY A 171 -7.83 -6.58 22.58
CA GLY A 171 -7.74 -7.56 21.50
C GLY A 171 -8.17 -7.04 20.13
N LEU A 172 -9.36 -6.43 19.99
CA LEU A 172 -9.84 -5.95 18.68
C LEU A 172 -9.14 -4.67 18.24
N ALA A 173 -8.80 -3.78 19.16
CA ALA A 173 -8.02 -2.59 18.85
C ALA A 173 -6.60 -2.97 18.42
N SER A 174 -5.96 -3.92 19.13
CA SER A 174 -4.64 -4.45 18.76
C SER A 174 -4.65 -5.13 17.39
N ARG A 175 -5.65 -5.97 17.10
CA ARG A 175 -5.79 -6.58 15.76
C ARG A 175 -5.98 -5.53 14.67
N THR A 176 -6.69 -4.43 14.96
CA THR A 176 -6.85 -3.32 14.02
C THR A 176 -5.53 -2.62 13.77
N GLN A 177 -4.77 -2.34 14.85
CA GLN A 177 -3.42 -1.79 14.77
C GLN A 177 -2.51 -2.66 13.90
N GLU A 178 -2.43 -3.96 14.21
CA GLU A 178 -1.60 -4.92 13.47
C GLU A 178 -2.00 -4.99 12.00
N THR A 179 -3.32 -5.03 11.71
CA THR A 179 -3.82 -5.04 10.33
C THR A 179 -3.36 -3.81 9.56
N ILE A 180 -3.44 -2.60 10.13
CA ILE A 180 -3.04 -1.37 9.46
C ILE A 180 -1.51 -1.28 9.36
N ARG A 181 -0.78 -1.66 10.40
CA ARG A 181 0.70 -1.67 10.42
C ARG A 181 1.29 -2.62 9.38
N SER A 182 0.61 -3.73 9.13
CA SER A 182 1.06 -4.74 8.17
C SER A 182 0.92 -4.30 6.72
N TRP A 183 0.24 -3.20 6.40
CA TRP A 183 0.14 -2.71 5.01
C TRP A 183 1.53 -2.41 4.46
N SER A 184 1.78 -2.78 3.23
CA SER A 184 3.06 -2.55 2.57
C SER A 184 2.93 -1.47 1.49
N VAL A 185 3.92 -0.59 1.45
CA VAL A 185 4.03 0.46 0.44
C VAL A 185 5.29 0.21 -0.36
N LEU A 186 5.15 0.15 -1.67
CA LEU A 186 6.25 0.02 -2.62
C LEU A 186 6.14 1.12 -3.65
N SER A 187 7.15 1.96 -3.72
CA SER A 187 7.32 2.91 -4.82
C SER A 187 8.49 2.45 -5.69
N PHE A 188 8.18 2.01 -6.89
CA PHE A 188 9.19 1.48 -7.81
C PHE A 188 10.17 2.55 -8.31
N ALA A 189 9.80 3.83 -8.21
CA ALA A 189 10.72 4.94 -8.42
C ALA A 189 11.85 5.00 -7.37
N ARG A 190 11.64 4.42 -6.16
CA ARG A 190 12.64 4.35 -5.09
C ARG A 190 13.55 3.13 -5.17
N VAL A 191 13.21 2.12 -5.98
CA VAL A 191 14.06 0.95 -6.19
C VAL A 191 15.29 1.38 -6.99
N ASP A 192 16.42 1.50 -6.28
CA ASP A 192 17.69 1.92 -6.88
C ASP A 192 18.35 0.76 -7.61
N THR A 193 18.25 0.77 -8.94
CA THR A 193 18.84 -0.26 -9.80
C THR A 193 20.19 0.13 -10.42
N ARG A 194 20.78 1.27 -9.99
CA ARG A 194 22.09 1.71 -10.49
C ARG A 194 23.19 0.70 -10.17
N PRO A 195 24.27 0.65 -10.93
CA PRO A 195 25.45 -0.16 -10.60
C PRO A 195 25.96 0.14 -9.18
N GLY A 196 26.23 -0.91 -8.39
CA GLY A 196 26.67 -0.80 -7.00
C GLY A 196 25.56 -0.53 -5.97
N SER A 197 24.31 -0.43 -6.39
CA SER A 197 23.17 -0.29 -5.46
C SER A 197 22.96 -1.56 -4.63
N LYS A 198 22.26 -1.40 -3.51
CA LYS A 198 22.00 -2.50 -2.56
C LYS A 198 21.21 -3.65 -3.18
N VAL A 199 20.27 -3.36 -4.09
CA VAL A 199 19.45 -4.39 -4.76
C VAL A 199 20.29 -5.29 -5.67
N ARG A 200 21.43 -4.77 -6.19
CA ARG A 200 22.37 -5.49 -7.05
C ARG A 200 23.52 -6.15 -6.30
N SER A 201 23.59 -5.99 -5.00
CA SER A 201 24.71 -6.45 -4.19
C SER A 201 24.47 -7.82 -3.57
N PRO A 202 25.53 -8.63 -3.36
CA PRO A 202 25.43 -9.83 -2.53
C PRO A 202 24.98 -9.51 -1.12
N ARG A 203 24.25 -10.42 -0.48
CA ARG A 203 23.68 -10.25 0.85
C ARG A 203 23.85 -11.51 1.71
N THR A 204 23.96 -11.31 3.02
CA THR A 204 23.72 -12.39 3.98
C THR A 204 22.21 -12.68 3.97
N LEU A 205 21.82 -13.96 3.94
CA LEU A 205 20.41 -14.32 4.00
C LEU A 205 19.86 -14.03 5.39
N GLY A 206 18.69 -13.43 5.43
CA GLY A 206 17.90 -13.19 6.62
C GLY A 206 16.82 -14.26 6.82
N GLU A 207 15.87 -13.94 7.67
CA GLU A 207 14.80 -14.85 8.09
C GLU A 207 13.41 -14.48 7.52
N SER A 208 13.35 -13.62 6.52
CA SER A 208 12.08 -13.12 5.96
C SER A 208 12.07 -13.06 4.45
N GLY A 209 10.96 -13.53 3.87
CA GLY A 209 10.64 -13.37 2.44
C GLY A 209 9.93 -12.07 2.10
N GLN A 210 9.79 -11.14 3.07
CA GLN A 210 9.17 -9.84 2.83
C GLN A 210 10.16 -8.87 2.19
N LEU A 211 9.75 -8.21 1.12
CA LEU A 211 10.57 -7.20 0.46
C LEU A 211 10.53 -5.85 1.20
N GLU A 212 11.68 -5.21 1.38
CA GLU A 212 11.79 -3.84 1.86
C GLU A 212 11.25 -2.83 0.83
N GLN A 213 10.84 -1.64 1.28
CA GLN A 213 10.20 -0.63 0.42
C GLN A 213 11.06 -0.14 -0.75
N ASP A 214 12.38 -0.18 -0.61
CA ASP A 214 13.36 0.19 -1.63
C ASP A 214 13.90 -1.01 -2.43
N GLY A 215 13.40 -2.22 -2.16
CA GLY A 215 13.84 -3.45 -2.79
C GLY A 215 15.25 -3.90 -2.38
N SER A 216 15.90 -3.22 -1.44
CA SER A 216 17.33 -3.41 -1.12
C SER A 216 17.68 -4.82 -0.66
N ASN A 217 16.72 -5.57 -0.11
CA ASN A 217 16.88 -6.95 0.36
C ASN A 217 16.42 -8.03 -0.64
N LEU A 218 16.32 -7.72 -1.94
CA LEU A 218 15.79 -8.67 -2.94
C LEU A 218 16.51 -10.03 -2.93
N THR A 219 17.85 -10.05 -2.83
CA THR A 219 18.63 -11.30 -2.77
C THR A 219 18.28 -12.11 -1.54
N ASP A 220 18.13 -11.46 -0.40
CA ASP A 220 17.77 -12.06 0.88
C ASP A 220 16.36 -12.68 0.83
N ALA A 221 15.37 -11.88 0.41
CA ALA A 221 13.98 -12.34 0.28
C ALA A 221 13.84 -13.53 -0.70
N LEU A 222 14.52 -13.49 -1.85
CA LEU A 222 14.51 -14.60 -2.81
C LEU A 222 15.25 -15.85 -2.26
N GLY A 223 16.35 -15.66 -1.53
CA GLY A 223 17.06 -16.77 -0.89
C GLY A 223 16.19 -17.45 0.17
N PHE A 224 15.54 -16.68 1.02
CA PHE A 224 14.58 -17.21 2.00
C PHE A 224 13.45 -17.98 1.31
N LEU A 225 12.86 -17.44 0.23
CA LEU A 225 11.81 -18.12 -0.51
C LEU A 225 12.30 -19.39 -1.19
N GLN A 226 13.53 -19.40 -1.72
CA GLN A 226 14.15 -20.60 -2.31
C GLN A 226 14.27 -21.73 -1.30
N GLU A 227 14.68 -21.42 -0.06
CA GLU A 227 14.92 -22.41 0.99
C GLU A 227 13.63 -22.83 1.72
N ARG A 228 12.79 -21.86 2.11
CA ARG A 228 11.63 -22.11 2.98
C ARG A 228 10.32 -22.29 2.23
N HIS A 229 10.19 -21.69 1.03
CA HIS A 229 8.97 -21.70 0.22
C HIS A 229 9.27 -22.05 -1.24
N PRO A 230 9.84 -23.23 -1.53
CA PRO A 230 10.30 -23.59 -2.89
C PRO A 230 9.19 -23.59 -3.95
N ALA A 231 7.93 -23.77 -3.56
CA ALA A 231 6.81 -23.68 -4.47
C ALA A 231 6.58 -22.23 -4.95
N VAL A 232 6.67 -21.26 -4.03
CA VAL A 232 6.58 -19.83 -4.35
C VAL A 232 7.77 -19.39 -5.19
N PHE A 233 8.97 -19.84 -4.86
CA PHE A 233 10.15 -19.53 -5.65
C PHE A 233 10.04 -20.05 -7.08
N ARG A 234 9.55 -21.28 -7.29
CA ARG A 234 9.26 -21.81 -8.64
C ARG A 234 8.20 -20.99 -9.38
N GLU A 235 7.20 -20.48 -8.68
CA GLU A 235 6.22 -19.60 -9.31
C GLU A 235 6.85 -18.26 -9.74
N ILE A 236 7.72 -17.66 -8.90
CA ILE A 236 8.49 -16.46 -9.28
C ILE A 236 9.37 -16.75 -10.52
N GLN A 237 10.03 -17.91 -10.58
CA GLN A 237 10.78 -18.32 -11.77
C GLN A 237 9.86 -18.44 -13.00
N ARG A 238 8.68 -19.03 -12.86
CA ARG A 238 7.71 -19.22 -13.95
C ARG A 238 7.25 -17.88 -14.52
N VAL A 239 6.80 -16.96 -13.66
CA VAL A 239 6.30 -15.65 -14.10
C VAL A 239 7.41 -14.78 -14.67
N THR A 240 8.62 -14.89 -14.12
CA THR A 240 9.79 -14.14 -14.64
C THR A 240 10.17 -14.63 -16.04
N ARG A 241 10.18 -15.95 -16.30
CA ARG A 241 10.40 -16.49 -17.64
C ARG A 241 9.30 -16.12 -18.63
N ALA A 242 8.07 -16.04 -18.19
CA ALA A 242 6.97 -15.60 -19.05
C ALA A 242 7.12 -14.13 -19.48
N ALA A 243 7.62 -13.27 -18.59
CA ALA A 243 7.87 -11.86 -18.86
C ALA A 243 9.17 -11.62 -19.67
N PHE A 244 10.21 -12.41 -19.42
CA PHE A 244 11.55 -12.26 -20.01
C PHE A 244 12.00 -13.60 -20.60
N ARG A 245 11.71 -13.81 -21.88
CA ARG A 245 11.93 -15.10 -22.57
C ARG A 245 13.38 -15.53 -22.64
N GLU A 246 14.30 -14.57 -22.55
CA GLU A 246 15.74 -14.82 -22.50
C GLU A 246 16.21 -15.40 -21.15
N LEU A 247 15.40 -15.32 -20.09
CA LEU A 247 15.72 -15.88 -18.78
C LEU A 247 15.25 -17.33 -18.68
N GLU A 248 16.17 -18.27 -18.76
CA GLU A 248 15.87 -19.71 -18.69
C GLU A 248 15.68 -20.17 -17.24
N ASN A 249 16.46 -19.64 -16.33
CA ASN A 249 16.41 -20.02 -14.90
C ASN A 249 16.88 -18.89 -14.00
N LEU A 250 16.45 -18.92 -12.74
CA LEU A 250 16.86 -18.03 -11.66
C LEU A 250 17.25 -18.86 -10.44
N SER A 251 18.32 -18.48 -9.74
CA SER A 251 18.76 -19.14 -8.51
C SER A 251 19.40 -18.13 -7.57
N VAL A 252 19.41 -18.43 -6.28
CA VAL A 252 20.19 -17.69 -5.27
C VAL A 252 21.29 -18.63 -4.78
N ARG A 253 22.55 -18.20 -4.90
CA ARG A 253 23.72 -19.05 -4.62
C ARG A 253 24.72 -18.36 -3.70
N PRO A 254 25.45 -19.14 -2.89
CA PRO A 254 26.52 -18.60 -2.04
C PRO A 254 27.65 -18.03 -2.92
N VAL A 255 28.24 -16.96 -2.42
CA VAL A 255 29.46 -16.38 -2.99
C VAL A 255 30.65 -17.10 -2.35
N VAL A 256 31.51 -17.69 -3.19
CA VAL A 256 32.67 -18.45 -2.73
C VAL A 256 33.58 -17.57 -1.86
N GLY A 257 33.96 -18.07 -0.69
CA GLY A 257 34.85 -17.36 0.25
C GLY A 257 34.19 -16.27 1.08
N SER A 258 32.86 -16.16 1.07
CA SER A 258 32.13 -15.21 1.91
C SER A 258 30.85 -15.83 2.47
N ASN A 259 30.25 -15.18 3.51
CA ASN A 259 28.94 -15.57 4.03
C ASN A 259 27.82 -14.83 3.30
N GLN A 260 27.99 -14.56 2.02
CA GLN A 260 27.04 -13.80 1.21
C GLN A 260 26.43 -14.66 0.11
N TRP A 261 25.27 -14.28 -0.33
CA TRP A 261 24.51 -14.91 -1.41
C TRP A 261 24.22 -13.90 -2.52
N VAL A 262 24.05 -14.41 -3.71
CA VAL A 262 23.80 -13.58 -4.91
C VAL A 262 22.77 -14.24 -5.81
N ILE A 263 21.88 -13.45 -6.38
CA ILE A 263 20.99 -13.91 -7.45
C ILE A 263 21.78 -14.15 -8.70
N ARG A 264 21.59 -15.31 -9.33
CA ARG A 264 22.14 -15.69 -10.63
C ARG A 264 21.02 -16.10 -11.58
N ALA A 265 21.14 -15.74 -12.82
CA ALA A 265 20.20 -16.11 -13.87
C ALA A 265 20.92 -16.84 -15.02
N LYS A 266 20.34 -17.93 -15.50
CA LYS A 266 20.73 -18.52 -16.77
C LYS A 266 20.02 -17.75 -17.87
N VAL A 267 20.83 -17.14 -18.73
CA VAL A 267 20.35 -16.32 -19.87
C VAL A 267 20.65 -17.07 -21.16
N ALA A 268 19.70 -17.09 -22.08
CA ALA A 268 19.85 -17.74 -23.39
C ALA A 268 21.08 -17.20 -24.13
N GLY A 269 21.92 -18.11 -24.62
CA GLY A 269 23.14 -17.75 -25.31
C GLY A 269 24.33 -17.37 -24.42
N ALA A 270 24.14 -17.19 -23.10
CA ALA A 270 25.25 -16.97 -22.19
C ALA A 270 25.93 -18.30 -21.81
N PRO A 271 27.29 -18.41 -21.89
CA PRO A 271 28.00 -19.64 -21.53
C PRO A 271 27.85 -19.97 -20.03
N GLU A 272 27.78 -18.95 -19.18
CA GLU A 272 27.65 -19.09 -17.72
C GLU A 272 26.44 -18.36 -17.16
N GLU A 273 26.08 -18.65 -15.92
CA GLU A 273 25.03 -17.90 -15.20
C GLU A 273 25.46 -16.46 -14.98
N VAL A 274 24.56 -15.54 -15.28
CA VAL A 274 24.76 -14.08 -15.16
C VAL A 274 24.34 -13.62 -13.76
N PRO A 275 25.18 -12.94 -13.00
CA PRO A 275 24.84 -12.42 -11.68
C PRO A 275 23.93 -11.18 -11.80
N ILE A 276 23.20 -10.87 -10.69
CA ILE A 276 22.18 -9.78 -10.64
C ILE A 276 22.70 -8.42 -11.12
N TRP A 277 23.95 -8.08 -10.87
CA TRP A 277 24.50 -6.78 -11.29
C TRP A 277 24.63 -6.62 -12.82
N ASN A 278 24.53 -7.71 -13.58
CA ASN A 278 24.49 -7.71 -15.05
C ASN A 278 23.07 -7.87 -15.62
N LEU A 279 22.04 -8.04 -14.78
CA LEU A 279 20.66 -8.08 -15.24
C LEU A 279 20.15 -6.67 -15.55
N SER A 280 19.17 -6.57 -16.46
CA SER A 280 18.54 -5.29 -16.76
C SER A 280 17.72 -4.76 -15.58
N ASP A 281 17.53 -3.44 -15.54
CA ASP A 281 16.71 -2.77 -14.51
C ASP A 281 15.28 -3.30 -14.51
N GLY A 282 14.70 -3.55 -15.68
CA GLY A 282 13.37 -4.09 -15.84
C GLY A 282 13.21 -5.48 -15.19
N VAL A 283 14.20 -6.36 -15.35
CA VAL A 283 14.21 -7.69 -14.70
C VAL A 283 14.24 -7.54 -13.17
N ILE A 284 15.11 -6.68 -12.65
CA ILE A 284 15.25 -6.48 -11.19
C ILE A 284 13.95 -5.92 -10.60
N ARG A 285 13.36 -4.91 -11.22
CA ARG A 285 12.09 -4.33 -10.78
C ARG A 285 10.95 -5.33 -10.85
N PHE A 286 10.89 -6.13 -11.92
CA PHE A 286 9.90 -7.20 -12.03
C PHE A 286 10.08 -8.26 -10.93
N LEU A 287 11.31 -8.64 -10.59
CA LEU A 287 11.60 -9.55 -9.48
C LEU A 287 11.14 -8.95 -8.14
N CYS A 288 11.40 -7.66 -7.90
CA CYS A 288 10.88 -6.96 -6.73
C CYS A 288 9.34 -7.02 -6.67
N LEU A 289 8.67 -6.78 -7.80
CA LEU A 289 7.22 -6.87 -7.90
C LEU A 289 6.72 -8.30 -7.63
N ALA A 290 7.33 -9.30 -8.26
CA ALA A 290 6.94 -10.70 -8.10
C ALA A 290 7.11 -11.19 -6.64
N VAL A 291 8.23 -10.85 -5.99
CA VAL A 291 8.45 -11.15 -4.56
C VAL A 291 7.40 -10.47 -3.70
N SER A 292 7.14 -9.18 -3.93
CA SER A 292 6.16 -8.41 -3.15
C SER A 292 4.75 -8.95 -3.26
N LEU A 293 4.39 -9.54 -4.40
CA LEU A 293 3.03 -10.02 -4.67
C LEU A 293 2.85 -11.49 -4.32
N LEU A 294 3.88 -12.33 -4.48
CA LEU A 294 3.77 -13.78 -4.35
C LEU A 294 4.28 -14.31 -3.01
N SER A 295 5.13 -13.58 -2.27
CA SER A 295 5.60 -14.05 -0.96
C SER A 295 4.42 -14.35 -0.02
N PRO A 296 4.47 -15.46 0.75
CA PRO A 296 3.43 -15.78 1.73
C PRO A 296 3.38 -14.78 2.90
N GLU A 297 4.50 -14.08 3.15
CA GLU A 297 4.61 -13.04 4.18
C GLU A 297 4.11 -11.67 3.71
N THR A 298 3.59 -11.61 2.49
CA THR A 298 3.08 -10.37 1.90
C THR A 298 1.90 -9.81 2.68
N ALA A 299 1.90 -8.50 2.84
CA ALA A 299 0.85 -7.73 3.49
C ALA A 299 -0.56 -7.98 2.88
N PRO A 300 -1.62 -7.90 3.70
CA PRO A 300 -2.99 -8.02 3.21
C PRO A 300 -3.42 -6.84 2.33
N VAL A 301 -2.77 -5.68 2.48
CA VAL A 301 -2.96 -4.50 1.61
C VAL A 301 -1.61 -4.05 1.09
N LEU A 302 -1.48 -4.02 -0.23
CA LEU A 302 -0.30 -3.51 -0.92
C LEU A 302 -0.64 -2.21 -1.64
N ILE A 303 0.24 -1.25 -1.49
CA ILE A 303 0.17 0.07 -2.11
C ILE A 303 1.35 0.17 -3.06
N LEU A 304 1.06 0.19 -4.37
CA LEU A 304 2.04 0.16 -5.45
C LEU A 304 1.99 1.48 -6.22
N ASP A 305 3.07 2.24 -6.17
CA ASP A 305 3.20 3.49 -6.91
C ASP A 305 4.12 3.26 -8.11
N GLU A 306 3.54 3.40 -9.32
CA GLU A 306 4.18 3.19 -10.61
C GLU A 306 4.95 1.85 -10.72
N PRO A 307 4.27 0.70 -10.53
CA PRO A 307 4.92 -0.62 -10.54
C PRO A 307 5.60 -0.97 -11.86
N GLU A 308 5.23 -0.30 -12.94
CA GLU A 308 5.77 -0.51 -14.29
C GLU A 308 7.04 0.29 -14.61
N VAL A 309 7.47 1.19 -13.73
CA VAL A 309 8.63 2.07 -14.00
C VAL A 309 9.88 1.26 -14.35
N GLY A 310 10.50 1.61 -15.48
CA GLY A 310 11.71 0.95 -15.99
C GLY A 310 11.48 -0.41 -16.62
N MET A 311 10.22 -0.81 -16.82
CA MET A 311 9.85 -2.03 -17.53
C MET A 311 9.40 -1.73 -18.96
N HIS A 312 9.66 -2.66 -19.89
CA HIS A 312 9.19 -2.51 -21.27
C HIS A 312 7.66 -2.71 -21.34
N PRO A 313 6.90 -1.90 -22.08
CA PRO A 313 5.43 -2.01 -22.19
C PRO A 313 4.92 -3.42 -22.53
N ALA A 314 5.66 -4.18 -23.32
CA ALA A 314 5.25 -5.53 -23.73
C ALA A 314 5.06 -6.52 -22.57
N ILE A 315 5.57 -6.24 -21.36
CA ILE A 315 5.37 -7.11 -20.18
C ILE A 315 4.15 -6.73 -19.36
N ALA A 316 3.41 -5.67 -19.73
CA ALA A 316 2.22 -5.24 -19.01
C ALA A 316 1.18 -6.37 -18.76
N PRO A 317 0.90 -7.29 -19.71
CA PRO A 317 0.04 -8.43 -19.45
C PRO A 317 0.55 -9.31 -18.29
N ASN A 318 1.86 -9.56 -18.21
CA ASN A 318 2.47 -10.36 -17.14
C ASN A 318 2.39 -9.66 -15.78
N VAL A 319 2.55 -8.32 -15.76
CA VAL A 319 2.38 -7.52 -14.54
C VAL A 319 0.94 -7.60 -14.05
N VAL A 320 -0.05 -7.47 -14.93
CA VAL A 320 -1.47 -7.57 -14.55
C VAL A 320 -1.85 -9.00 -14.14
N GLU A 321 -1.27 -10.03 -14.74
CA GLU A 321 -1.43 -11.43 -14.29
C GLU A 321 -0.92 -11.58 -12.85
N LEU A 322 0.22 -11.00 -12.49
CA LEU A 322 0.71 -10.97 -11.11
C LEU A 322 -0.28 -10.28 -10.16
N PHE A 323 -0.88 -9.15 -10.56
CA PHE A 323 -1.90 -8.48 -9.74
C PHE A 323 -3.10 -9.40 -9.48
N ARG A 324 -3.57 -10.09 -10.51
CA ARG A 324 -4.71 -11.02 -10.37
C ARG A 324 -4.37 -12.20 -9.47
N SER A 325 -3.21 -12.82 -9.67
CA SER A 325 -2.72 -13.91 -8.84
C SER A 325 -2.58 -13.50 -7.36
N ALA A 326 -2.11 -12.29 -7.10
CA ALA A 326 -1.96 -11.79 -5.73
C ALA A 326 -3.29 -11.63 -4.98
N VAL A 327 -4.37 -11.28 -5.67
CA VAL A 327 -5.71 -11.10 -5.05
C VAL A 327 -6.58 -12.35 -5.14
N GLU A 328 -6.15 -13.38 -5.88
CA GLU A 328 -6.81 -14.67 -5.93
C GLU A 328 -6.93 -15.26 -4.52
N GLY A 329 -8.05 -15.84 -4.18
CA GLY A 329 -8.29 -16.28 -2.81
C GLY A 329 -8.86 -15.20 -1.87
N GLY A 330 -8.89 -13.92 -2.27
CA GLY A 330 -9.60 -12.84 -1.57
C GLY A 330 -9.03 -12.49 -0.20
N THR A 331 -7.73 -12.70 0.01
CA THR A 331 -7.03 -12.35 1.26
C THR A 331 -6.20 -11.08 1.13
N ARG A 332 -5.98 -10.62 -0.10
CA ARG A 332 -5.15 -9.44 -0.41
C ARG A 332 -5.92 -8.42 -1.21
N GLN A 333 -5.46 -7.18 -1.12
CA GLN A 333 -6.01 -6.02 -1.81
C GLN A 333 -4.89 -5.14 -2.32
N LEU A 334 -5.00 -4.68 -3.57
CA LEU A 334 -4.00 -3.85 -4.23
C LEU A 334 -4.55 -2.45 -4.48
N PHE A 335 -3.78 -1.44 -4.09
CA PHE A 335 -3.93 -0.05 -4.50
C PHE A 335 -2.77 0.29 -5.42
N ILE A 336 -3.06 0.67 -6.65
CA ILE A 336 -2.06 0.91 -7.69
C ILE A 336 -2.26 2.32 -8.22
N ALA A 337 -1.20 3.11 -8.32
CA ALA A 337 -1.18 4.30 -9.15
C ALA A 337 -0.29 4.04 -10.35
N THR A 338 -0.78 4.28 -11.56
CA THR A 338 -0.03 4.04 -12.80
C THR A 338 -0.22 5.17 -13.81
N HIS A 339 0.80 5.34 -14.64
CA HIS A 339 0.77 6.15 -15.85
C HIS A 339 0.85 5.31 -17.13
N SER A 340 0.85 3.98 -17.02
CA SER A 340 0.94 3.07 -18.16
C SER A 340 -0.43 2.73 -18.73
N ALA A 341 -0.70 3.21 -19.93
CA ALA A 341 -1.88 2.81 -20.68
C ALA A 341 -1.86 1.30 -21.00
N ASP A 342 -0.68 0.70 -21.13
CA ASP A 342 -0.51 -0.74 -21.39
C ASP A 342 -0.94 -1.59 -20.18
N ILE A 343 -0.67 -1.13 -18.94
CA ILE A 343 -1.23 -1.74 -17.73
C ILE A 343 -2.77 -1.63 -17.75
N VAL A 344 -3.30 -0.45 -18.05
CA VAL A 344 -4.74 -0.16 -18.06
C VAL A 344 -5.46 -1.00 -19.12
N ASP A 345 -4.86 -1.25 -20.29
CA ASP A 345 -5.40 -2.11 -21.36
C ASP A 345 -5.63 -3.56 -20.92
N ASN A 346 -4.91 -4.02 -19.91
CA ASN A 346 -5.01 -5.38 -19.38
C ASN A 346 -5.88 -5.49 -18.12
N LEU A 347 -6.41 -4.36 -17.59
CA LEU A 347 -7.33 -4.31 -16.47
C LEU A 347 -8.79 -4.29 -16.95
N THR A 348 -9.72 -4.50 -16.02
CA THR A 348 -11.15 -4.34 -16.28
C THR A 348 -11.65 -3.00 -15.74
N SER A 349 -12.81 -2.54 -16.23
CA SER A 349 -13.44 -1.32 -15.73
C SER A 349 -13.76 -1.36 -14.22
N ARG A 350 -13.85 -2.55 -13.62
CA ARG A 350 -14.03 -2.72 -12.16
C ARG A 350 -12.78 -2.43 -11.36
N ASP A 351 -11.62 -2.57 -11.99
CA ASP A 351 -10.32 -2.41 -11.35
C ASP A 351 -9.84 -0.95 -11.40
N VAL A 352 -10.43 -0.12 -12.27
CA VAL A 352 -9.91 1.21 -12.62
C VAL A 352 -10.78 2.33 -12.06
N ALA A 353 -10.12 3.32 -11.45
CA ALA A 353 -10.73 4.56 -11.03
C ALA A 353 -9.95 5.75 -11.62
N VAL A 354 -10.65 6.62 -12.31
CA VAL A 354 -10.09 7.85 -12.90
C VAL A 354 -9.97 8.91 -11.82
N VAL A 355 -8.79 9.51 -11.71
CA VAL A 355 -8.48 10.58 -10.79
C VAL A 355 -8.25 11.87 -11.57
N GLU A 356 -9.11 12.85 -11.39
CA GLU A 356 -9.09 14.12 -12.10
C GLU A 356 -8.95 15.28 -11.12
N LYS A 357 -8.33 16.35 -11.57
CA LYS A 357 -8.25 17.59 -10.81
C LYS A 357 -9.24 18.59 -11.39
N ALA A 358 -10.17 19.07 -10.60
CA ALA A 358 -11.11 20.10 -11.00
C ALA A 358 -10.36 21.41 -11.25
N TRP A 359 -10.38 21.90 -12.48
CA TRP A 359 -9.61 23.07 -12.95
C TRP A 359 -9.77 24.31 -12.05
N LYS A 360 -11.00 24.67 -11.70
CA LYS A 360 -11.28 25.90 -10.93
C LYS A 360 -10.95 25.79 -9.44
N SER A 361 -11.20 24.65 -8.83
CA SER A 361 -11.04 24.45 -7.39
C SER A 361 -9.72 23.78 -7.00
N GLY A 362 -9.05 23.10 -7.93
CA GLY A 362 -7.88 22.27 -7.64
C GLY A 362 -8.20 20.99 -6.88
N GLU A 363 -9.48 20.69 -6.67
CA GLU A 363 -9.96 19.51 -5.93
C GLU A 363 -9.77 18.23 -6.75
N THR A 364 -9.26 17.20 -6.11
CA THR A 364 -9.21 15.86 -6.70
C THR A 364 -10.58 15.20 -6.64
N ARG A 365 -11.01 14.67 -7.77
CA ARG A 365 -12.22 13.86 -7.92
C ARG A 365 -11.86 12.46 -8.37
N ILE A 366 -12.56 11.46 -7.81
CA ILE A 366 -12.40 10.05 -8.18
C ILE A 366 -13.68 9.58 -8.84
N ARG A 367 -13.53 8.95 -10.01
CA ARG A 367 -14.63 8.36 -10.77
C ARG A 367 -14.31 6.89 -11.08
N PRO A 368 -14.93 5.92 -10.36
CA PRO A 368 -14.78 4.51 -10.69
C PRO A 368 -15.39 4.22 -12.07
N LEU A 369 -14.64 3.57 -12.95
CA LEU A 369 -15.12 3.27 -14.31
C LEU A 369 -16.30 2.30 -14.33
N SER A 370 -16.39 1.42 -13.34
CA SER A 370 -17.52 0.47 -13.21
C SER A 370 -18.90 1.13 -13.05
N THR A 371 -18.95 2.39 -12.60
CA THR A 371 -20.18 3.16 -12.39
C THR A 371 -20.49 4.12 -13.53
N ASP A 372 -19.59 4.25 -14.49
CA ASP A 372 -19.70 5.17 -15.62
C ASP A 372 -20.60 4.54 -16.71
N LYS A 373 -21.79 5.13 -16.88
CA LYS A 373 -22.78 4.63 -17.84
C LYS A 373 -22.40 4.94 -19.27
N ASP A 374 -21.75 6.08 -19.51
CA ASP A 374 -21.39 6.55 -20.84
C ASP A 374 -20.24 5.71 -21.42
N LEU A 375 -19.37 5.20 -20.55
CA LEU A 375 -18.25 4.35 -20.93
C LEU A 375 -18.62 2.90 -21.26
N ARG A 376 -19.77 2.40 -20.83
CA ARG A 376 -20.14 0.99 -21.08
C ARG A 376 -20.16 0.64 -22.57
N GLN A 377 -20.65 1.55 -23.43
CA GLN A 377 -20.67 1.34 -24.87
C GLN A 377 -19.28 1.39 -25.51
N TRP A 378 -18.39 2.23 -24.95
CA TRP A 378 -17.03 2.38 -25.48
C TRP A 378 -16.11 1.24 -25.09
N VAL A 379 -16.26 0.69 -23.88
CA VAL A 379 -15.44 -0.44 -23.36
C VAL A 379 -15.72 -1.74 -24.13
N GLU A 380 -16.87 -1.87 -24.79
CA GLU A 380 -17.17 -3.02 -25.67
C GLU A 380 -16.39 -2.97 -26.99
N SER A 381 -15.99 -1.77 -27.45
CA SER A 381 -15.37 -1.55 -28.75
C SER A 381 -13.89 -1.13 -28.69
N TYR A 382 -13.44 -0.57 -27.57
CA TYR A 382 -12.10 0.00 -27.40
C TYR A 382 -11.44 -0.52 -26.13
N ARG A 383 -10.10 -0.59 -26.12
CA ARG A 383 -9.32 -0.89 -24.91
C ARG A 383 -9.29 0.30 -23.97
N LEU A 384 -9.25 0.07 -22.66
CA LEU A 384 -9.27 1.13 -21.65
C LEU A 384 -8.08 2.10 -21.77
N GLY A 385 -6.89 1.58 -22.03
CA GLY A 385 -5.68 2.39 -22.21
C GLY A 385 -5.71 3.21 -23.50
N GLU A 386 -6.34 2.71 -24.56
CA GLU A 386 -6.59 3.47 -25.80
C GLU A 386 -7.51 4.66 -25.53
N LEU A 387 -8.65 4.42 -24.89
CA LEU A 387 -9.58 5.47 -24.47
C LEU A 387 -8.91 6.52 -23.57
N TRP A 388 -7.97 6.07 -22.74
CA TRP A 388 -7.22 6.97 -21.88
C TRP A 388 -6.21 7.83 -22.66
N ARG A 389 -5.44 7.25 -23.61
CA ARG A 389 -4.52 7.99 -24.50
C ARG A 389 -5.26 9.05 -25.33
N GLU A 390 -6.47 8.75 -25.77
CA GLU A 390 -7.33 9.67 -26.52
C GLU A 390 -8.00 10.74 -25.65
N GLY A 391 -7.88 10.60 -24.31
CA GLY A 391 -8.45 11.57 -23.35
C GLY A 391 -9.93 11.39 -23.04
N HIS A 392 -10.52 10.26 -23.43
CA HIS A 392 -11.93 9.92 -23.12
C HIS A 392 -12.11 9.52 -21.64
N LEU A 393 -11.05 9.02 -20.98
CA LEU A 393 -11.05 8.66 -19.57
C LEU A 393 -10.46 9.75 -18.65
N GLY A 394 -10.41 11.00 -19.11
CA GLY A 394 -9.67 12.06 -18.44
C GLY A 394 -8.16 11.98 -18.75
N GLY A 395 -7.37 12.91 -18.25
CA GLY A 395 -5.91 12.88 -18.47
C GLY A 395 -5.42 13.82 -19.55
N ARG A 396 -6.27 14.69 -20.09
CA ARG A 396 -5.78 15.87 -20.80
C ARG A 396 -5.11 16.79 -19.79
N PRO A 397 -3.85 17.23 -20.06
CA PRO A 397 -3.13 18.13 -19.18
C PRO A 397 -3.83 19.48 -18.99
#